data_440f950393848d59bbee825da5008cc8
#
_entry.id   440f950393848d59bbee825da5008cc8
#
_cell.length_a   1.000
_cell.length_b   1.000
_cell.length_c   1.000
_cell.angle_alpha   90.00
_cell.angle_beta   90.00
_cell.angle_gamma   90.00
#
_symmetry.space_group_name_H-M   'P 1'
#
loop_
_entity.id
_entity.type
_entity.pdbx_description
1 polymer ?
#
loop_
_entity_poly.entity_id
_entity_poly.type
_entity_poly.pdbx_seq_one_letter_code
_entity_poly.pdbx_strand_id
1 'polypeptide(L)'
;MTTSSEPGVSLGVPTICPSMPDSEFRKRILELRDEAVTITEQRRRDLVRWSPATEARVVEWFGSAHFDTTRRLILGLGALASVMASLGPRNFVRIGSEADRATGCLPNTKHVDAEVAHVCRPDTSTHTIAINLPFCSLPQRSAGNLSSQQLTIVHECAHFADTFDADDHPGAYGRSACAQFARRHPDKAISNADNIAWFILAR
;
A
#
# COMPACT_ATOMS: atom_id res chain seq x y z
N MET A 1 -16.21 -57.74 7.22
CA MET A 1 -15.09 -56.76 7.30
C MET A 1 -15.50 -55.58 6.48
N THR A 2 -16.04 -54.55 7.11
CA THR A 2 -16.48 -53.33 6.48
C THR A 2 -15.36 -52.29 6.65
N THR A 3 -14.69 -51.94 5.60
CA THR A 3 -13.68 -50.88 5.55
C THR A 3 -14.40 -49.54 5.48
N SER A 4 -14.42 -48.83 6.61
CA SER A 4 -14.85 -47.43 6.66
C SER A 4 -13.78 -46.58 5.96
N SER A 5 -14.08 -46.01 4.81
CA SER A 5 -13.29 -44.96 4.17
C SER A 5 -13.59 -43.66 4.89
N GLU A 6 -12.62 -43.13 5.62
CA GLU A 6 -12.69 -41.76 6.14
C GLU A 6 -12.70 -40.78 4.98
N PRO A 7 -13.56 -39.74 4.97
CA PRO A 7 -13.51 -38.70 3.96
C PRO A 7 -12.23 -37.88 4.15
N GLY A 8 -11.32 -37.97 3.20
CA GLY A 8 -10.12 -37.14 3.15
C GLY A 8 -10.50 -35.67 3.19
N VAL A 9 -10.09 -34.96 4.25
CA VAL A 9 -10.20 -33.52 4.35
C VAL A 9 -9.30 -32.92 3.26
N SER A 10 -9.89 -32.48 2.16
CA SER A 10 -9.19 -31.65 1.19
C SER A 10 -8.83 -30.34 1.88
N LEU A 11 -7.57 -30.18 2.24
CA LEU A 11 -7.02 -28.90 2.71
C LEU A 11 -6.97 -27.97 1.48
N GLY A 12 -8.10 -27.33 1.17
CA GLY A 12 -8.16 -26.29 0.15
C GLY A 12 -7.14 -25.19 0.45
N VAL A 13 -6.55 -24.61 -0.60
CA VAL A 13 -5.65 -23.45 -0.46
C VAL A 13 -6.43 -22.36 0.29
N PRO A 14 -5.88 -21.82 1.40
CA PRO A 14 -6.57 -20.78 2.16
C PRO A 14 -6.86 -19.56 1.28
N THR A 15 -8.08 -19.04 1.34
CA THR A 15 -8.46 -17.80 0.67
C THR A 15 -7.66 -16.61 1.19
N ILE A 16 -7.49 -15.56 0.38
CA ILE A 16 -6.80 -14.32 0.81
C ILE A 16 -7.54 -13.72 1.99
N CYS A 17 -8.86 -13.53 1.88
CA CYS A 17 -9.74 -13.12 2.97
C CYS A 17 -10.75 -14.23 3.30
N PRO A 18 -10.81 -14.71 4.54
CA PRO A 18 -11.71 -15.82 4.90
C PRO A 18 -13.20 -15.55 4.68
N SER A 19 -13.60 -14.27 4.73
CA SER A 19 -15.00 -13.84 4.61
C SER A 19 -15.52 -13.74 3.18
N MET A 20 -14.68 -13.96 2.16
CA MET A 20 -15.09 -13.83 0.75
C MET A 20 -14.26 -14.72 -0.18
N PRO A 21 -14.81 -15.13 -1.33
CA PRO A 21 -14.04 -15.82 -2.37
C PRO A 21 -12.92 -14.93 -2.94
N ASP A 22 -11.79 -15.53 -3.35
CA ASP A 22 -10.67 -14.81 -3.94
C ASP A 22 -11.04 -14.02 -5.20
N SER A 23 -12.01 -14.51 -5.99
CA SER A 23 -12.51 -13.82 -7.17
C SER A 23 -13.17 -12.47 -6.80
N GLU A 24 -13.97 -12.46 -5.74
CA GLU A 24 -14.60 -11.24 -5.22
C GLU A 24 -13.57 -10.30 -4.60
N PHE A 25 -12.64 -10.83 -3.79
CA PHE A 25 -11.54 -10.07 -3.24
C PHE A 25 -10.74 -9.35 -4.36
N ARG A 26 -10.32 -10.11 -5.37
CA ARG A 26 -9.51 -9.59 -6.47
C ARG A 26 -10.24 -8.54 -7.30
N LYS A 27 -11.53 -8.72 -7.56
CA LYS A 27 -12.34 -7.69 -8.23
C LYS A 27 -12.36 -6.39 -7.42
N ARG A 28 -12.66 -6.47 -6.14
CA ARG A 28 -12.71 -5.32 -5.22
C ARG A 28 -11.37 -4.59 -5.12
N ILE A 29 -10.30 -5.33 -4.95
CA ILE A 29 -8.97 -4.74 -4.79
C ILE A 29 -8.52 -4.01 -6.05
N LEU A 30 -8.84 -4.53 -7.23
CA LEU A 30 -8.53 -3.87 -8.49
C LEU A 30 -9.34 -2.60 -8.70
N GLU A 31 -10.62 -2.57 -8.29
CA GLU A 31 -11.43 -1.34 -8.31
C GLU A 31 -10.81 -0.25 -7.42
N LEU A 32 -10.37 -0.60 -6.20
CA LEU A 32 -9.71 0.33 -5.27
C LEU A 32 -8.35 0.81 -5.82
N ARG A 33 -7.60 -0.08 -6.47
CA ARG A 33 -6.35 0.23 -7.14
C ARG A 33 -6.57 1.22 -8.29
N ASP A 34 -7.57 1.02 -9.15
CA ASP A 34 -7.87 1.90 -10.28
C ASP A 34 -8.27 3.31 -9.83
N GLU A 35 -9.05 3.40 -8.75
CA GLU A 35 -9.34 4.69 -8.12
C GLU A 35 -8.07 5.35 -7.57
N ALA A 36 -7.20 4.58 -6.89
CA ALA A 36 -5.95 5.11 -6.37
C ALA A 36 -5.03 5.64 -7.49
N VAL A 37 -4.94 4.93 -8.61
CA VAL A 37 -4.22 5.39 -9.81
C VAL A 37 -4.78 6.72 -10.30
N THR A 38 -6.09 6.84 -10.43
CA THR A 38 -6.76 8.06 -10.87
C THR A 38 -6.44 9.25 -9.96
N ILE A 39 -6.50 9.03 -8.64
CA ILE A 39 -6.20 10.07 -7.65
C ILE A 39 -4.72 10.43 -7.69
N THR A 40 -3.82 9.45 -7.79
CA THR A 40 -2.36 9.66 -7.86
C THR A 40 -1.99 10.52 -9.08
N GLU A 41 -2.53 10.20 -10.24
CA GLU A 41 -2.31 10.99 -11.45
C GLU A 41 -2.91 12.41 -11.34
N GLN A 42 -4.03 12.57 -10.65
CA GLN A 42 -4.57 13.91 -10.36
C GLN A 42 -3.62 14.70 -9.46
N ARG A 43 -3.10 14.12 -8.38
CA ARG A 43 -2.11 14.77 -7.51
C ARG A 43 -0.84 15.16 -8.26
N ARG A 44 -0.37 14.29 -9.16
CA ARG A 44 0.77 14.58 -10.02
C ARG A 44 0.51 15.79 -10.93
N ARG A 45 -0.67 15.87 -11.56
CA ARG A 45 -1.08 17.04 -12.35
C ARG A 45 -1.18 18.31 -11.52
N ASP A 46 -1.71 18.22 -10.29
CA ASP A 46 -1.81 19.36 -9.37
C ASP A 46 -0.43 19.91 -9.01
N LEU A 47 0.57 19.03 -8.79
CA LEU A 47 1.96 19.43 -8.55
C LEU A 47 2.58 20.16 -9.76
N VAL A 48 2.29 19.70 -10.98
CA VAL A 48 2.79 20.35 -12.22
C VAL A 48 2.15 21.71 -12.44
N ARG A 49 0.84 21.84 -12.15
CA ARG A 49 0.10 23.11 -12.32
C ARG A 49 0.41 24.12 -11.22
N TRP A 50 0.82 23.65 -10.08
CA TRP A 50 1.12 24.39 -8.87
C TRP A 50 0.08 25.44 -8.50
N SER A 51 -0.40 25.39 -7.29
CA SER A 51 -1.36 26.33 -6.73
C SER A 51 -1.11 26.49 -5.22
N PRO A 52 -1.63 27.56 -4.58
CA PRO A 52 -1.55 27.70 -3.11
C PRO A 52 -2.15 26.50 -2.35
N ALA A 53 -3.20 25.88 -2.88
CA ALA A 53 -3.79 24.67 -2.29
C ALA A 53 -2.87 23.45 -2.43
N THR A 54 -2.18 23.32 -3.57
CA THR A 54 -1.18 22.27 -3.79
C THR A 54 0.01 22.45 -2.85
N GLU A 55 0.51 23.68 -2.72
CA GLU A 55 1.61 24.02 -1.81
C GLU A 55 1.23 23.69 -0.36
N ALA A 56 0.07 24.13 0.11
CA ALA A 56 -0.42 23.84 1.45
C ALA A 56 -0.50 22.34 1.73
N ARG A 57 -0.95 21.55 0.73
CA ARG A 57 -0.99 20.10 0.83
C ARG A 57 0.41 19.48 0.91
N VAL A 58 1.35 19.94 0.10
CA VAL A 58 2.74 19.45 0.17
C VAL A 58 3.35 19.77 1.55
N VAL A 59 3.13 20.97 2.06
CA VAL A 59 3.59 21.36 3.40
C VAL A 59 2.92 20.53 4.51
N GLU A 60 1.63 20.26 4.41
CA GLU A 60 0.91 19.41 5.37
C GLU A 60 1.56 18.02 5.52
N TRP A 61 1.90 17.38 4.40
CA TRP A 61 2.32 15.98 4.39
C TRP A 61 3.84 15.78 4.35
N PHE A 62 4.60 16.81 3.96
CA PHE A 62 6.06 16.71 3.84
C PHE A 62 6.81 17.81 4.57
N GLY A 63 6.09 18.70 5.27
CA GLY A 63 6.68 19.76 6.10
C GLY A 63 7.33 20.90 5.30
N SER A 64 7.57 20.71 4.02
CA SER A 64 8.25 21.68 3.16
C SER A 64 7.87 21.46 1.69
N ALA A 65 7.69 22.58 0.95
CA ALA A 65 7.41 22.58 -0.49
C ALA A 65 8.65 23.00 -1.32
N HIS A 66 9.84 22.61 -0.86
CA HIS A 66 11.08 22.87 -1.61
C HIS A 66 11.07 22.18 -2.99
N PHE A 67 11.85 22.73 -3.91
CA PHE A 67 11.96 22.23 -5.27
C PHE A 67 12.29 20.72 -5.32
N ASP A 68 13.24 20.25 -4.50
CA ASP A 68 13.64 18.84 -4.50
C ASP A 68 12.51 17.92 -3.99
N THR A 69 11.75 18.34 -2.97
CA THR A 69 10.57 17.62 -2.50
C THR A 69 9.52 17.51 -3.62
N THR A 70 9.20 18.63 -4.25
CA THR A 70 8.21 18.68 -5.34
C THR A 70 8.64 17.84 -6.53
N ARG A 71 9.91 17.94 -6.94
CA ARG A 71 10.48 17.13 -8.03
C ARG A 71 10.41 15.64 -7.72
N ARG A 72 10.80 15.23 -6.51
CA ARG A 72 10.73 13.83 -6.07
C ARG A 72 9.29 13.33 -6.07
N LEU A 73 8.33 14.14 -5.63
CA LEU A 73 6.90 13.80 -5.68
C LEU A 73 6.41 13.61 -7.12
N ILE A 74 6.70 14.50 -8.03
CA ILE A 74 6.27 14.39 -9.43
C ILE A 74 6.78 13.10 -10.07
N LEU A 75 8.06 12.78 -9.88
CA LEU A 75 8.68 11.56 -10.42
C LEU A 75 8.13 10.31 -9.74
N GLY A 76 8.13 10.28 -8.41
CA GLY A 76 7.66 9.14 -7.64
C GLY A 76 6.17 8.83 -7.84
N LEU A 77 5.30 9.85 -7.94
CA LEU A 77 3.89 9.64 -8.23
C LEU A 77 3.66 9.07 -9.63
N GLY A 78 4.48 9.47 -10.62
CA GLY A 78 4.43 8.89 -11.95
C GLY A 78 4.80 7.42 -11.96
N ALA A 79 5.88 7.04 -11.29
CA ALA A 79 6.32 5.66 -11.13
C ALA A 79 5.29 4.83 -10.34
N LEU A 80 4.81 5.36 -9.21
CA LEU A 80 3.80 4.72 -8.37
C LEU A 80 2.49 4.46 -9.14
N ALA A 81 1.99 5.43 -9.89
CA ALA A 81 0.80 5.26 -10.72
C ALA A 81 1.00 4.19 -11.79
N SER A 82 2.18 4.16 -12.42
CA SER A 82 2.54 3.16 -13.43
C SER A 82 2.58 1.74 -12.83
N VAL A 83 3.26 1.57 -11.70
CA VAL A 83 3.32 0.28 -10.98
C VAL A 83 1.92 -0.15 -10.57
N MET A 84 1.15 0.70 -9.87
CA MET A 84 -0.23 0.36 -9.49
C MET A 84 -1.09 -0.03 -10.69
N ALA A 85 -1.01 0.69 -11.81
CA ALA A 85 -1.78 0.38 -13.01
C ALA A 85 -1.41 -0.99 -13.62
N SER A 86 -0.18 -1.45 -13.45
CA SER A 86 0.28 -2.76 -13.94
C SER A 86 -0.16 -3.93 -13.06
N LEU A 87 -0.55 -3.69 -11.81
CA LEU A 87 -0.98 -4.74 -10.89
C LEU A 87 -2.23 -5.44 -11.41
N GLY A 88 -2.18 -6.75 -11.51
CA GLY A 88 -3.32 -7.61 -11.83
C GLY A 88 -3.75 -8.48 -10.65
N PRO A 89 -4.71 -9.38 -10.85
CA PRO A 89 -5.21 -10.27 -9.80
C PRO A 89 -4.13 -11.13 -9.12
N ARG A 90 -3.06 -11.45 -9.84
CA ARG A 90 -1.99 -12.35 -9.37
C ARG A 90 -1.00 -11.66 -8.43
N ASN A 91 -0.94 -10.33 -8.45
CA ASN A 91 -0.04 -9.57 -7.58
C ASN A 91 -0.50 -9.57 -6.12
N PHE A 92 -1.79 -9.84 -5.85
CA PHE A 92 -2.34 -9.89 -4.51
C PHE A 92 -2.43 -11.33 -4.02
N VAL A 93 -1.61 -11.66 -3.04
CA VAL A 93 -1.47 -13.03 -2.53
C VAL A 93 -1.70 -13.05 -1.03
N ARG A 94 -1.95 -14.24 -0.46
CA ARG A 94 -1.99 -14.38 0.98
C ARG A 94 -0.59 -14.41 1.55
N ILE A 95 -0.39 -13.76 2.70
CA ILE A 95 0.86 -13.85 3.46
C ILE A 95 1.22 -15.32 3.74
N GLY A 96 2.49 -15.67 3.59
CA GLY A 96 2.99 -17.02 3.77
C GLY A 96 2.62 -18.00 2.65
N SER A 97 2.03 -17.53 1.53
CA SER A 97 1.81 -18.35 0.34
C SER A 97 3.14 -18.67 -0.36
N GLU A 98 3.11 -19.61 -1.32
CA GLU A 98 4.27 -19.91 -2.15
C GLU A 98 4.74 -18.68 -2.93
N ALA A 99 3.79 -17.91 -3.51
CA ALA A 99 4.09 -16.70 -4.26
C ALA A 99 4.72 -15.59 -3.38
N ASP A 100 4.26 -15.44 -2.13
CA ASP A 100 4.87 -14.53 -1.16
C ASP A 100 6.31 -14.93 -0.87
N ARG A 101 6.54 -16.21 -0.55
CA ARG A 101 7.90 -16.74 -0.29
C ARG A 101 8.82 -16.65 -1.51
N ALA A 102 8.28 -16.76 -2.71
CA ALA A 102 9.03 -16.68 -3.96
C ALA A 102 9.62 -15.28 -4.23
N THR A 103 9.12 -14.23 -3.57
CA THR A 103 9.72 -12.87 -3.63
C THR A 103 11.12 -12.81 -3.04
N GLY A 104 11.50 -13.77 -2.19
CA GLY A 104 12.81 -13.86 -1.54
C GLY A 104 12.95 -13.02 -0.27
N CYS A 105 11.96 -12.24 0.11
CA CYS A 105 11.96 -11.53 1.39
C CYS A 105 11.47 -12.43 2.53
N LEU A 106 12.10 -12.27 3.69
CA LEU A 106 11.67 -12.96 4.91
C LEU A 106 10.49 -12.19 5.53
N PRO A 107 9.42 -12.90 5.96
CA PRO A 107 8.33 -12.28 6.68
C PRO A 107 8.82 -11.59 7.97
N ASN A 108 8.20 -10.48 8.32
CA ASN A 108 8.44 -9.83 9.61
C ASN A 108 7.92 -10.74 10.74
N THR A 109 8.84 -11.43 11.45
CA THR A 109 8.47 -12.36 12.52
C THR A 109 8.12 -11.67 13.85
N LYS A 110 8.40 -10.35 13.99
CA LYS A 110 8.21 -9.64 15.26
C LYS A 110 6.81 -9.06 15.45
N HIS A 111 6.07 -8.78 14.38
CA HIS A 111 4.78 -8.11 14.43
C HIS A 111 3.74 -8.73 13.47
N VAL A 112 3.78 -10.06 13.31
CA VAL A 112 2.94 -10.80 12.34
C VAL A 112 1.44 -10.50 12.52
N ASP A 113 0.97 -10.32 13.75
CA ASP A 113 -0.45 -10.09 14.03
C ASP A 113 -0.88 -8.63 13.80
N ALA A 114 0.07 -7.69 13.75
CA ALA A 114 -0.18 -6.27 13.53
C ALA A 114 0.06 -5.83 12.08
N GLU A 115 0.77 -6.65 11.31
CA GLU A 115 1.06 -6.39 9.90
C GLU A 115 -0.21 -6.56 9.07
N VAL A 116 -0.54 -5.55 8.28
CA VAL A 116 -1.75 -5.52 7.44
C VAL A 116 -1.47 -6.13 6.07
N ALA A 117 -0.33 -5.78 5.50
CA ALA A 117 0.21 -6.29 4.26
C ALA A 117 1.73 -6.08 4.26
N HIS A 118 2.44 -6.68 3.33
CA HIS A 118 3.84 -6.35 3.05
C HIS A 118 4.20 -6.58 1.58
N VAL A 119 5.31 -6.00 1.19
CA VAL A 119 5.97 -6.23 -0.09
C VAL A 119 7.45 -6.53 0.10
N CYS A 120 8.05 -7.14 -0.89
CA CYS A 120 9.50 -7.26 -1.00
C CYS A 120 10.03 -6.08 -1.82
N ARG A 121 10.67 -5.10 -1.18
CA ARG A 121 11.14 -3.85 -1.80
C ARG A 121 11.86 -4.07 -3.15
N PRO A 122 12.83 -5.00 -3.29
CA PRO A 122 13.51 -5.26 -4.54
C PRO A 122 12.71 -6.08 -5.56
N ASP A 123 11.49 -6.54 -5.24
CA ASP A 123 10.64 -7.28 -6.17
C ASP A 123 9.95 -6.34 -7.18
N THR A 124 10.75 -5.77 -8.08
CA THR A 124 10.28 -4.92 -9.18
C THR A 124 9.86 -5.72 -10.42
N SER A 125 10.00 -7.03 -10.38
CA SER A 125 9.64 -7.92 -11.48
C SER A 125 8.21 -8.45 -11.36
N THR A 126 7.76 -8.76 -10.15
CA THR A 126 6.41 -9.29 -9.91
C THR A 126 5.52 -8.32 -9.15
N HIS A 127 6.08 -7.36 -8.41
CA HIS A 127 5.34 -6.41 -7.55
C HIS A 127 4.30 -7.15 -6.69
N THR A 128 4.72 -8.20 -6.01
CA THR A 128 3.85 -9.03 -5.18
C THR A 128 3.49 -8.30 -3.89
N ILE A 129 2.19 -8.20 -3.59
CA ILE A 129 1.65 -7.63 -2.36
C ILE A 129 1.04 -8.77 -1.54
N ALA A 130 1.66 -9.09 -0.41
CA ALA A 130 1.21 -10.13 0.49
C ALA A 130 0.20 -9.56 1.51
N ILE A 131 -1.00 -10.09 1.49
CA ILE A 131 -2.15 -9.64 2.29
C ILE A 131 -2.28 -10.49 3.55
N ASN A 132 -2.35 -9.83 4.70
CA ASN A 132 -2.61 -10.46 5.99
C ASN A 132 -4.07 -10.27 6.43
N LEU A 133 -4.51 -11.05 7.42
CA LEU A 133 -5.90 -11.05 7.89
C LEU A 133 -6.43 -9.69 8.36
N PRO A 134 -5.66 -8.84 9.08
CA PRO A 134 -6.12 -7.51 9.48
C PRO A 134 -6.58 -6.64 8.30
N PHE A 135 -5.96 -6.78 7.12
CA PHE A 135 -6.38 -6.08 5.91
C PHE A 135 -7.85 -6.32 5.55
N CYS A 136 -8.31 -7.56 5.73
CA CYS A 136 -9.67 -7.97 5.35
C CYS A 136 -10.75 -7.28 6.18
N SER A 137 -10.39 -6.78 7.36
CA SER A 137 -11.28 -6.07 8.28
C SER A 137 -11.25 -4.55 8.12
N LEU A 138 -10.31 -4.01 7.31
CA LEU A 138 -10.24 -2.58 7.05
C LEU A 138 -11.42 -2.12 6.17
N PRO A 139 -11.88 -0.86 6.36
CA PRO A 139 -12.80 -0.25 5.41
C PRO A 139 -12.13 -0.12 4.03
N GLN A 140 -12.92 -0.14 2.98
CA GLN A 140 -12.39 -0.04 1.62
C GLN A 140 -11.66 1.28 1.36
N ARG A 141 -12.22 2.40 1.87
CA ARG A 141 -11.70 3.76 1.73
C ARG A 141 -11.58 4.42 3.09
N SER A 142 -10.58 5.28 3.23
CA SER A 142 -10.33 6.00 4.47
C SER A 142 -11.45 7.00 4.77
N ALA A 143 -11.84 7.04 6.05
CA ALA A 143 -12.75 8.05 6.59
C ALA A 143 -12.08 8.68 7.83
N GLY A 144 -11.90 9.99 7.80
CA GLY A 144 -11.20 10.71 8.88
C GLY A 144 -9.76 10.23 9.06
N ASN A 145 -9.44 9.67 10.22
CA ASN A 145 -8.09 9.19 10.57
C ASN A 145 -7.90 7.68 10.36
N LEU A 146 -8.94 6.97 9.90
CA LEU A 146 -8.90 5.52 9.76
C LEU A 146 -8.14 5.12 8.50
N SER A 147 -7.25 4.14 8.65
CA SER A 147 -6.62 3.44 7.52
C SER A 147 -7.66 2.66 6.71
N SER A 148 -7.30 2.24 5.50
CA SER A 148 -8.19 1.53 4.60
C SER A 148 -7.43 0.57 3.69
N GLN A 149 -8.18 -0.34 3.04
CA GLN A 149 -7.62 -1.21 2.01
C GLN A 149 -6.95 -0.40 0.89
N GLN A 150 -7.60 0.68 0.43
CA GLN A 150 -7.05 1.55 -0.61
C GLN A 150 -5.76 2.26 -0.16
N LEU A 151 -5.72 2.77 1.09
CA LEU A 151 -4.53 3.40 1.63
C LEU A 151 -3.37 2.39 1.72
N THR A 152 -3.66 1.17 2.18
CA THR A 152 -2.65 0.10 2.26
C THR A 152 -2.07 -0.24 0.90
N ILE A 153 -2.88 -0.34 -0.18
CA ILE A 153 -2.35 -0.59 -1.53
C ILE A 153 -1.34 0.48 -1.93
N VAL A 154 -1.67 1.76 -1.72
CA VAL A 154 -0.78 2.88 -2.07
C VAL A 154 0.49 2.85 -1.22
N HIS A 155 0.36 2.58 0.07
CA HIS A 155 1.45 2.45 1.03
C HIS A 155 2.43 1.36 0.60
N GLU A 156 1.93 0.14 0.36
CA GLU A 156 2.77 -1.00 -0.06
C GLU A 156 3.46 -0.72 -1.39
N CYS A 157 2.74 -0.16 -2.36
CA CYS A 157 3.35 0.20 -3.64
C CYS A 157 4.42 1.29 -3.52
N ALA A 158 4.39 2.14 -2.49
CA ALA A 158 5.42 3.15 -2.28
C ALA A 158 6.76 2.57 -1.79
N HIS A 159 6.77 1.35 -1.25
CA HIS A 159 7.99 0.65 -0.83
C HIS A 159 8.82 0.10 -1.98
N PHE A 160 8.24 -0.21 -3.14
CA PHE A 160 9.01 -0.79 -4.24
C PHE A 160 10.15 0.13 -4.69
N ALA A 161 11.31 -0.47 -4.98
CA ALA A 161 12.54 0.25 -5.33
C ALA A 161 12.42 1.09 -6.61
N ASP A 162 11.50 0.73 -7.50
CA ASP A 162 11.20 1.44 -8.74
C ASP A 162 10.06 2.47 -8.61
N THR A 163 9.60 2.76 -7.38
CA THR A 163 8.62 3.80 -7.07
C THR A 163 9.24 4.90 -6.20
N PHE A 164 8.85 4.99 -4.93
CA PHE A 164 9.45 5.94 -3.97
C PHE A 164 10.64 5.35 -3.21
N ASP A 165 10.80 4.02 -3.20
CA ASP A 165 11.75 3.31 -2.33
C ASP A 165 11.57 3.73 -0.88
N ALA A 166 10.30 3.84 -0.45
CA ALA A 166 9.93 4.41 0.84
C ALA A 166 10.20 3.44 1.99
N ASP A 167 10.39 4.00 3.17
CA ASP A 167 10.52 3.28 4.43
C ASP A 167 9.27 3.41 5.29
N ASP A 168 9.22 2.63 6.37
CA ASP A 168 8.32 2.80 7.49
C ASP A 168 9.04 3.47 8.64
N HIS A 169 8.64 4.70 8.96
CA HIS A 169 9.24 5.40 10.09
C HIS A 169 8.45 5.15 11.37
N PRO A 170 9.08 4.66 12.45
CA PRO A 170 8.42 4.41 13.72
C PRO A 170 7.67 5.65 14.24
N GLY A 171 6.39 5.47 14.61
CA GLY A 171 5.53 6.55 15.09
C GLY A 171 4.95 7.47 14.00
N ALA A 172 5.17 7.17 12.72
CA ALA A 172 4.63 7.91 11.58
C ALA A 172 3.56 7.09 10.81
N TYR A 173 2.66 6.45 11.55
CA TYR A 173 1.53 5.71 11.01
C TYR A 173 0.20 6.42 11.28
N GLY A 174 -0.66 6.49 10.27
CA GLY A 174 -1.96 7.13 10.32
C GLY A 174 -1.90 8.65 10.16
N ARG A 175 -3.05 9.22 9.80
CA ARG A 175 -3.19 10.60 9.32
C ARG A 175 -2.54 11.64 10.23
N SER A 176 -2.92 11.64 11.50
CA SER A 176 -2.45 12.66 12.44
C SER A 176 -0.96 12.52 12.76
N ALA A 177 -0.46 11.28 12.87
CA ALA A 177 0.94 11.00 13.13
C ALA A 177 1.81 11.41 11.94
N CYS A 178 1.40 11.12 10.71
CA CYS A 178 2.10 11.54 9.50
C CYS A 178 2.20 13.06 9.37
N ALA A 179 1.11 13.79 9.62
CA ALA A 179 1.13 15.25 9.61
C ALA A 179 2.04 15.85 10.72
N GLN A 180 2.14 15.19 11.89
CA GLN A 180 3.08 15.58 12.93
C GLN A 180 4.52 15.23 12.57
N PHE A 181 4.73 14.05 11.98
CA PHE A 181 6.04 13.60 11.53
C PHE A 181 6.61 14.55 10.47
N ALA A 182 5.81 14.95 9.49
CA ALA A 182 6.19 15.91 8.45
C ALA A 182 6.69 17.25 9.04
N ARG A 183 6.03 17.77 10.07
CA ARG A 183 6.45 19.01 10.73
C ARG A 183 7.75 18.89 11.50
N ARG A 184 8.05 17.71 12.06
CA ARG A 184 9.25 17.47 12.88
C ARG A 184 10.43 16.98 12.06
N HIS A 185 10.16 16.26 10.97
CA HIS A 185 11.15 15.54 10.17
C HIS A 185 10.86 15.69 8.66
N PRO A 186 10.87 16.94 8.13
CA PRO A 186 10.55 17.20 6.73
C PRO A 186 11.52 16.50 5.77
N ASP A 187 12.76 16.27 6.20
CA ASP A 187 13.79 15.50 5.46
C ASP A 187 13.45 14.03 5.28
N LYS A 188 12.67 13.46 6.22
CA LYS A 188 12.28 12.03 6.23
C LYS A 188 10.86 11.78 5.73
N ALA A 189 9.98 12.77 5.83
CA ALA A 189 8.58 12.59 5.49
C ALA A 189 8.36 12.14 4.03
N ILE A 190 9.23 12.58 3.10
CA ILE A 190 9.18 12.20 1.68
C ILE A 190 9.60 10.74 1.43
N SER A 191 10.25 10.09 2.40
CA SER A 191 10.60 8.68 2.38
C SER A 191 9.72 7.82 3.29
N ASN A 192 8.63 8.37 3.85
CA ASN A 192 7.68 7.60 4.64
C ASN A 192 6.47 7.17 3.81
N ALA A 193 6.25 5.86 3.67
CA ALA A 193 5.18 5.31 2.84
C ALA A 193 3.79 5.83 3.24
N ASP A 194 3.51 5.93 4.53
CA ASP A 194 2.23 6.47 5.03
C ASP A 194 2.04 7.96 4.67
N ASN A 195 3.09 8.80 4.75
CA ASN A 195 3.00 10.20 4.33
C ASN A 195 2.65 10.32 2.85
N ILE A 196 3.24 9.48 2.01
CA ILE A 196 2.96 9.42 0.56
C ILE A 196 1.51 8.99 0.33
N ALA A 197 1.06 7.93 0.98
CA ALA A 197 -0.30 7.41 0.84
C ALA A 197 -1.36 8.44 1.30
N TRP A 198 -1.14 9.11 2.43
CA TRP A 198 -2.04 10.17 2.91
C TRP A 198 -2.02 11.42 2.04
N PHE A 199 -0.85 11.83 1.53
CA PHE A 199 -0.77 12.93 0.56
C PHE A 199 -1.68 12.67 -0.65
N ILE A 200 -1.72 11.44 -1.14
CA ILE A 200 -2.54 11.05 -2.29
C ILE A 200 -4.02 11.03 -1.90
N LEU A 201 -4.40 10.29 -0.86
CA LEU A 201 -5.77 9.89 -0.60
C LEU A 201 -6.53 10.77 0.40
N ALA A 202 -5.86 11.57 1.24
CA ALA A 202 -6.55 12.47 2.16
C ALA A 202 -7.42 13.49 1.40
N ARG A 203 -8.64 13.67 1.90
CA ARG A 203 -9.61 14.66 1.40
C ARG A 203 -9.57 15.91 2.25
#